data_fae0c7f4dd578bf7db2c67399e75e5fd
#
_entry.id   fae0c7f4dd578bf7db2c67399e75e5fd
#
_cell.length_a   1.000
_cell.length_b   1.000
_cell.length_c   1.000
_cell.angle_alpha   90.00
_cell.angle_beta   90.00
_cell.angle_gamma   90.00
#
_symmetry.space_group_name_H-M   'P 1'
#
loop_
_entity.id
_entity.type
_entity.pdbx_description
1 polymer ?
#
loop_
_entity_poly.entity_id
_entity_poly.type
_entity_poly.pdbx_seq_one_letter_code
_entity_poly.pdbx_strand_id
1 'polypeptide(L)'
;MKTITIEELEALKDAEKTIVDIRPQDQYMRGTFPGAVSLPASRLEEQYEEETARLDKMHPVYVMCHTGEKSQEWVRRLTGDGFDAVNVEGGYRAWLRLSLSRFVGGESEADREEKRLP
;
A
#
# COMPACT_ATOMS: atom_id res chain seq x y z
N MET A 1 2.26 1.54 17.28
CA MET A 1 1.67 1.64 15.93
C MET A 1 1.66 0.28 15.28
N LYS A 2 0.53 -0.09 14.69
CA LYS A 2 0.42 -1.32 13.92
C LYS A 2 1.08 -1.15 12.57
N THR A 3 1.84 -2.17 12.15
CA THR A 3 2.48 -2.19 10.83
C THR A 3 2.19 -3.52 10.14
N ILE A 4 2.29 -3.52 8.83
CA ILE A 4 2.13 -4.73 8.02
C ILE A 4 3.18 -4.69 6.90
N THR A 5 3.72 -5.85 6.54
CA THR A 5 4.62 -5.93 5.39
C THR A 5 3.81 -6.05 4.11
N ILE A 6 4.45 -5.81 2.97
CA ILE A 6 3.81 -5.97 1.65
C ILE A 6 3.36 -7.42 1.45
N GLU A 7 4.18 -8.39 1.86
CA GLU A 7 3.86 -9.81 1.71
C GLU A 7 2.62 -10.19 2.54
N GLU A 8 2.55 -9.69 3.77
CA GLU A 8 1.40 -9.93 4.64
C GLU A 8 0.13 -9.26 4.09
N LEU A 9 0.27 -8.02 3.59
CA LEU A 9 -0.85 -7.29 2.99
C LEU A 9 -1.40 -8.01 1.77
N GLU A 10 -0.52 -8.50 0.93
CA GLU A 10 -0.88 -9.24 -0.27
C GLU A 10 -1.62 -10.54 0.04
N ALA A 11 -1.27 -11.19 1.16
CA ALA A 11 -1.89 -12.43 1.57
C ALA A 11 -3.31 -12.27 2.13
N LEU A 12 -3.71 -11.06 2.48
CA LEU A 12 -5.06 -10.80 2.97
C LEU A 12 -6.10 -10.88 1.85
N LYS A 13 -7.30 -11.31 2.20
CA LYS A 13 -8.43 -11.33 1.26
C LYS A 13 -8.88 -9.91 0.97
N ASP A 14 -9.25 -9.63 -0.26
CA ASP A 14 -9.65 -8.29 -0.71
C ASP A 14 -10.82 -7.72 0.10
N ALA A 15 -11.77 -8.56 0.50
CA ALA A 15 -12.92 -8.12 1.29
C ALA A 15 -12.57 -7.68 2.71
N GLU A 16 -11.38 -8.03 3.19
CA GLU A 16 -10.96 -7.76 4.56
C GLU A 16 -10.01 -6.57 4.65
N LYS A 17 -9.75 -5.90 3.54
CA LYS A 17 -8.77 -4.81 3.53
C LYS A 17 -9.24 -3.58 2.78
N THR A 18 -9.02 -2.44 3.39
CA THR A 18 -9.13 -1.13 2.76
C THR A 18 -7.74 -0.56 2.71
N ILE A 19 -7.23 -0.33 1.50
CA ILE A 19 -5.88 0.19 1.30
C ILE A 19 -6.00 1.60 0.74
N VAL A 20 -5.39 2.57 1.39
CA VAL A 20 -5.36 3.94 0.91
C VAL A 20 -3.95 4.35 0.55
N ASP A 21 -3.77 4.88 -0.64
CA ASP A 21 -2.50 5.40 -1.14
C ASP A 21 -2.53 6.92 -0.99
N ILE A 22 -1.70 7.43 -0.09
CA ILE A 22 -1.67 8.86 0.24
C ILE A 22 -0.65 9.65 -0.58
N ARG A 23 -0.03 9.02 -1.57
CA ARG A 23 0.88 9.72 -2.48
C ARG A 23 0.10 10.68 -3.37
N PRO A 24 0.79 11.67 -3.99
CA PRO A 24 0.13 12.54 -4.96
C PRO A 24 -0.61 11.75 -6.04
N GLN A 25 -1.73 12.30 -6.50
CA GLN A 25 -2.62 11.65 -7.46
C GLN A 25 -1.88 11.18 -8.73
N ASP A 26 -0.95 11.98 -9.23
CA ASP A 26 -0.19 11.63 -10.44
C ASP A 26 0.67 10.38 -10.23
N GLN A 27 1.22 10.20 -9.04
CA GLN A 27 1.99 9.00 -8.72
C GLN A 27 1.09 7.76 -8.61
N TYR A 28 -0.06 7.93 -7.96
CA TYR A 28 -1.08 6.86 -7.88
C TYR A 28 -1.50 6.40 -9.27
N MET A 29 -1.73 7.33 -10.17
CA MET A 29 -2.17 7.02 -11.53
C MET A 29 -1.14 6.27 -12.36
N ARG A 30 0.15 6.41 -12.02
CA ARG A 30 1.23 5.68 -12.69
C ARG A 30 1.37 4.25 -12.21
N GLY A 31 0.79 3.93 -11.07
CA GLY A 31 0.82 2.59 -10.49
C GLY A 31 0.70 2.64 -8.99
N THR A 32 0.01 1.64 -8.44
CA THR A 32 -0.20 1.51 -7.01
C THR A 32 -0.32 0.04 -6.63
N PHE A 33 -0.40 -0.24 -5.35
CA PHE A 33 -0.71 -1.59 -4.88
C PHE A 33 -2.11 -1.98 -5.37
N PRO A 34 -2.30 -3.20 -5.90
CA PRO A 34 -3.61 -3.64 -6.41
C PRO A 34 -4.72 -3.49 -5.37
N GLY A 35 -5.78 -2.79 -5.76
CA GLY A 35 -6.93 -2.54 -4.90
C GLY A 35 -6.83 -1.30 -4.04
N ALA A 36 -5.70 -0.59 -4.05
CA ALA A 36 -5.56 0.64 -3.28
C ALA A 36 -6.39 1.76 -3.90
N VAL A 37 -6.99 2.59 -3.03
CA VAL A 37 -7.72 3.78 -3.46
C VAL A 37 -6.86 5.01 -3.21
N SER A 38 -7.01 6.02 -4.05
CA SER A 38 -6.25 7.27 -3.94
C SER A 38 -6.84 8.15 -2.84
N LEU A 39 -6.00 8.54 -1.90
CA LEU A 39 -6.36 9.47 -0.84
C LEU A 39 -5.16 10.36 -0.55
N PRO A 40 -4.83 11.31 -1.45
CA PRO A 40 -3.61 12.11 -1.30
C PRO A 40 -3.52 12.82 0.05
N ALA A 41 -2.32 12.84 0.61
CA ALA A 41 -2.07 13.50 1.89
C ALA A 41 -2.49 14.98 1.88
N SER A 42 -2.33 15.66 0.75
CA SER A 42 -2.77 17.05 0.61
C SER A 42 -4.28 17.20 0.81
N ARG A 43 -5.05 16.24 0.29
CA ARG A 43 -6.51 16.25 0.46
C ARG A 43 -6.89 15.91 1.90
N LEU A 44 -6.17 14.99 2.54
CA LEU A 44 -6.37 14.70 3.96
C LEU A 44 -6.08 15.91 4.84
N GLU A 45 -5.05 16.69 4.51
CA GLU A 45 -4.73 17.92 5.24
C GLU A 45 -5.84 18.97 5.12
N GLU A 46 -6.43 19.11 3.94
CA GLU A 46 -7.46 20.12 3.67
C GLU A 46 -8.86 19.69 4.08
N GLN A 47 -9.20 18.41 3.91
CA GLN A 47 -10.56 17.91 4.06
C GLN A 47 -10.61 16.61 4.86
N TYR A 48 -9.93 16.56 5.98
CA TYR A 48 -9.78 15.34 6.79
C TYR A 48 -11.12 14.70 7.13
N GLU A 49 -12.05 15.47 7.67
CA GLU A 49 -13.35 14.96 8.12
C GLU A 49 -14.15 14.35 6.95
N GLU A 50 -14.16 15.05 5.83
CA GLU A 50 -14.89 14.63 4.65
C GLU A 50 -14.30 13.38 4.02
N GLU A 51 -12.98 13.32 3.90
CA GLU A 51 -12.30 12.19 3.29
C GLU A 51 -12.35 10.94 4.17
N THR A 52 -12.18 11.11 5.49
CA THR A 52 -12.22 9.97 6.41
C THR A 52 -13.63 9.46 6.67
N ALA A 53 -14.66 10.28 6.40
CA ALA A 53 -16.06 9.84 6.49
C ALA A 53 -16.37 8.70 5.53
N ARG A 54 -15.57 8.54 4.48
CA ARG A 54 -15.72 7.45 3.51
C ARG A 54 -15.07 6.15 3.97
N LEU A 55 -14.25 6.22 5.01
CA LEU A 55 -13.53 5.06 5.53
C LEU A 55 -14.36 4.33 6.57
N ASP A 56 -14.24 3.01 6.58
CA ASP A 56 -14.96 2.14 7.50
C ASP A 56 -14.12 1.92 8.76
N LYS A 57 -14.73 2.18 9.91
CA LYS A 57 -14.08 1.91 11.21
C LYS A 57 -14.19 0.45 11.65
N MET A 58 -14.99 -0.34 10.95
CA MET A 58 -15.22 -1.75 11.27
C MET A 58 -14.12 -2.67 10.74
N HIS A 59 -13.34 -2.19 9.78
CA HIS A 59 -12.27 -2.98 9.15
C HIS A 59 -10.95 -2.22 9.18
N PRO A 60 -9.82 -2.92 9.17
CA PRO A 60 -8.52 -2.26 9.13
C PRO A 60 -8.34 -1.38 7.91
N VAL A 61 -7.70 -0.24 8.09
CA VAL A 61 -7.31 0.68 7.01
C VAL A 61 -5.80 0.66 6.91
N TYR A 62 -5.31 0.20 5.77
CA TYR A 62 -3.88 0.11 5.50
C TYR A 62 -3.44 1.36 4.75
N VAL A 63 -2.54 2.12 5.36
CA VAL A 63 -2.11 3.42 4.83
C VAL A 63 -0.75 3.28 4.18
N MET A 64 -0.70 3.57 2.87
CA MET A 64 0.51 3.44 2.07
C MET A 64 0.99 4.80 1.59
N CYS A 65 2.28 5.08 1.77
CA CYS A 65 2.95 6.20 1.12
C CYS A 65 4.11 5.65 0.27
N HIS A 66 5.06 6.49 -0.11
CA HIS A 66 6.17 6.04 -0.95
C HIS A 66 7.11 5.06 -0.22
N THR A 67 7.54 5.41 1.00
CA THR A 67 8.54 4.64 1.74
C THR A 67 8.05 4.05 3.07
N GLY A 68 6.83 4.36 3.47
CA GLY A 68 6.30 3.94 4.77
C GLY A 68 6.60 4.90 5.91
N GLU A 69 7.24 6.05 5.64
CA GLU A 69 7.57 7.04 6.66
C GLU A 69 6.48 8.10 6.85
N LYS A 70 6.07 8.74 5.77
CA LYS A 70 5.05 9.80 5.82
C LYS A 70 3.70 9.28 6.27
N SER A 71 3.36 8.06 5.91
CA SER A 71 2.10 7.44 6.30
C SER A 71 1.96 7.23 7.81
N GLN A 72 3.07 7.15 8.55
CA GLN A 72 3.02 6.94 10.00
C GLN A 72 2.25 8.04 10.72
N GLU A 73 2.42 9.28 10.29
CA GLU A 73 1.70 10.43 10.86
C GLU A 73 0.19 10.25 10.69
N TRP A 74 -0.25 9.84 9.51
CA TRP A 74 -1.66 9.62 9.22
C TRP A 74 -2.22 8.42 9.95
N VAL A 75 -1.42 7.36 10.09
CA VAL A 75 -1.83 6.19 10.89
C VAL A 75 -2.09 6.60 12.33
N ARG A 76 -1.21 7.42 12.92
CA ARG A 76 -1.39 7.90 14.29
C ARG A 76 -2.67 8.72 14.43
N ARG A 77 -2.92 9.61 13.49
CA ARG A 77 -4.10 10.46 13.50
C ARG A 77 -5.38 9.65 13.35
N LEU A 78 -5.42 8.75 12.38
CA LEU A 78 -6.57 7.87 12.17
C LEU A 78 -6.83 6.99 13.38
N THR A 79 -5.78 6.43 13.98
CA THR A 79 -5.90 5.61 15.19
C THR A 79 -6.50 6.42 16.33
N GLY A 80 -6.07 7.68 16.50
CA GLY A 80 -6.62 8.58 17.50
C GLY A 80 -8.10 8.88 17.30
N ASP A 81 -8.56 8.81 16.05
CA ASP A 81 -9.95 9.06 15.68
C ASP A 81 -10.82 7.80 15.64
N GLY A 82 -10.29 6.68 16.11
CA GLY A 82 -11.06 5.44 16.25
C GLY A 82 -10.97 4.45 15.10
N PHE A 83 -10.11 4.72 14.13
CA PHE A 83 -9.87 3.76 13.04
C PHE A 83 -8.84 2.70 13.45
N ASP A 84 -8.99 1.51 12.92
CA ASP A 84 -7.97 0.48 13.02
C ASP A 84 -6.97 0.70 11.88
N ALA A 85 -6.09 1.68 12.05
CA ALA A 85 -5.14 2.06 11.02
C ALA A 85 -3.83 1.29 11.16
N VAL A 86 -3.30 0.88 10.02
CA VAL A 86 -2.07 0.06 9.94
C VAL A 86 -1.13 0.69 8.92
N ASN A 87 0.12 0.85 9.29
CA ASN A 87 1.13 1.38 8.37
C ASN A 87 1.67 0.28 7.47
N VAL A 88 1.72 0.55 6.17
CA VAL A 88 2.32 -0.38 5.21
C VAL A 88 3.83 -0.13 5.21
N GLU A 89 4.57 -1.06 5.81
CA GLU A 89 6.02 -0.97 5.95
C GLU A 89 6.71 -0.97 4.59
N GLY A 90 7.58 0.01 4.39
CA GLY A 90 8.30 0.17 3.13
C GLY A 90 7.47 0.79 2.00
N GLY A 91 6.17 0.91 2.17
CA GLY A 91 5.27 1.58 1.23
C GLY A 91 5.28 1.04 -0.19
N TYR A 92 4.93 1.91 -1.14
CA TYR A 92 4.90 1.55 -2.56
C TYR A 92 6.27 1.08 -3.08
N ARG A 93 7.35 1.65 -2.56
CA ARG A 93 8.70 1.25 -2.94
C ARG A 93 8.96 -0.22 -2.64
N ALA A 94 8.50 -0.71 -1.48
CA ALA A 94 8.62 -2.12 -1.13
C ALA A 94 7.80 -3.01 -2.06
N TRP A 95 6.59 -2.57 -2.43
CA TRP A 95 5.75 -3.27 -3.40
C TRP A 95 6.44 -3.34 -4.76
N LEU A 96 7.00 -2.22 -5.20
CA LEU A 96 7.69 -2.15 -6.49
C LEU A 96 8.89 -3.10 -6.52
N ARG A 97 9.69 -3.12 -5.46
CA ARG A 97 10.84 -4.03 -5.35
C ARG A 97 10.41 -5.49 -5.40
N LEU A 98 9.36 -5.83 -4.69
CA LEU A 98 8.84 -7.20 -4.67
C LEU A 98 8.34 -7.61 -6.05
N SER A 99 7.60 -6.72 -6.72
CA SER A 99 7.09 -6.96 -8.07
C SER A 99 8.21 -7.17 -9.08
N LEU A 100 9.22 -6.31 -9.04
CA LEU A 100 10.39 -6.43 -9.91
C LEU A 100 11.18 -7.70 -9.62
N SER A 101 11.35 -8.03 -8.35
CA SER A 101 12.04 -9.24 -7.92
C SER A 101 11.35 -10.50 -8.46
N ARG A 102 10.03 -10.55 -8.38
CA ARG A 102 9.24 -11.67 -8.89
C ARG A 102 9.33 -11.79 -10.40
N PHE A 103 9.25 -10.66 -11.09
CA PHE A 103 9.33 -10.62 -12.54
C PHE A 103 10.70 -11.11 -13.00
N VAL A 104 11.78 -10.56 -12.45
CA VAL A 104 13.15 -10.95 -12.79
C VAL A 104 13.41 -12.40 -12.41
N GLY A 105 12.97 -12.82 -11.23
CA GLY A 105 13.14 -14.20 -10.76
C GLY A 105 12.43 -15.19 -11.67
N GLY A 106 11.18 -14.91 -12.05
CA GLY A 106 10.40 -15.75 -12.93
C GLY A 106 11.01 -15.86 -14.33
N GLU A 107 11.37 -14.74 -14.91
CA GLU A 107 12.04 -14.72 -16.23
C GLU A 107 13.42 -15.37 -16.17
N SER A 108 14.20 -15.09 -15.13
CA SER A 108 15.53 -15.65 -15.00
C SER A 108 15.53 -17.17 -14.97
N GLU A 109 14.56 -17.75 -14.28
CA GLU A 109 14.44 -19.20 -14.22
C GLU A 109 14.05 -19.79 -15.57
N ALA A 110 13.05 -19.20 -16.22
CA ALA A 110 12.60 -19.62 -17.54
C ALA A 110 13.73 -19.46 -18.59
N ASP A 111 14.38 -18.30 -18.59
CA ASP A 111 15.48 -18.02 -19.49
C ASP A 111 16.67 -18.96 -19.25
N ARG A 112 16.98 -19.28 -18.01
CA ARG A 112 18.06 -20.22 -17.68
C ARG A 112 17.75 -21.62 -18.18
N GLU A 113 16.51 -22.05 -18.05
CA GLU A 113 16.10 -23.35 -18.55
C GLU A 113 16.17 -23.40 -20.08
N GLU A 114 15.69 -22.36 -20.76
CA GLU A 114 15.80 -22.27 -22.22
C GLU A 114 17.23 -22.25 -22.69
N LYS A 115 18.11 -21.54 -22.00
CA LYS A 115 19.53 -21.48 -22.35
C LYS A 115 20.28 -22.76 -22.08
N ARG A 116 19.74 -23.63 -21.21
CA ARG A 116 20.34 -24.93 -20.92
C ARG A 116 19.97 -25.99 -21.92
N LEU A 117 18.93 -25.77 -22.69
CA LEU A 117 18.52 -26.69 -23.73
C LEU A 117 19.45 -26.55 -24.92
N PRO A 118 19.93 -27.67 -25.47
CA PRO A 118 20.83 -27.65 -26.65
C PRO A 118 20.14 -27.09 -27.89
#